data_f898329fa47db162f85748450583b421
#
_entry.id   f898329fa47db162f85748450583b421
#
_cell.length_a   1.000
_cell.length_b   1.000
_cell.length_c   1.000
_cell.angle_alpha   90.00
_cell.angle_beta   90.00
_cell.angle_gamma   90.00
#
_symmetry.space_group_name_H-M   'P 1'
#
loop_
_entity.id
_entity.type
_entity.pdbx_description
1 polymer ?
#
loop_
_entity_poly.entity_id
_entity_poly.type
_entity_poly.pdbx_seq_one_letter_code
_entity_poly.pdbx_strand_id
1 'polypeptide(L)'
;QPQKLSFSPNPHNKIGLYFGWRWIFLGWSVDVDDIYRKTNRKNKGTEFDLSLYSSKLGVDIFYRRTGNNYKIHKIRGFYDEIPSNYSENFNGLKVDIKGLNLYYIFNNRKFSYPAAFSQSTNQRRNAGTFIAGFSISKHNLDFDYEELPEYIQEKMNPGMKVNKIKYTNANISFGYAYNWV
;
A
#
# COMPACT_ATOMS: atom_id res chain seq x y z
N GLN A 1 28.63 -11.83 8.12
CA GLN A 1 27.17 -11.94 8.38
C GLN A 1 26.39 -11.09 7.35
N PRO A 2 25.19 -11.50 6.94
CA PRO A 2 24.39 -10.70 6.03
C PRO A 2 23.97 -9.39 6.70
N GLN A 3 24.18 -8.27 6.02
CA GLN A 3 23.74 -6.97 6.47
C GLN A 3 22.21 -6.83 6.28
N LYS A 4 21.53 -6.30 7.30
CA LYS A 4 20.07 -6.09 7.28
C LYS A 4 19.71 -4.78 7.96
N LEU A 5 18.96 -3.95 7.25
CA LEU A 5 18.29 -2.76 7.77
C LEU A 5 16.77 -3.00 7.78
N SER A 6 16.10 -2.66 8.88
CA SER A 6 14.66 -2.78 8.99
C SER A 6 14.06 -1.39 9.24
N PHE A 7 13.12 -1.02 8.37
CA PHE A 7 12.43 0.26 8.41
C PHE A 7 10.98 0.05 8.83
N SER A 8 10.45 0.97 9.61
CA SER A 8 9.01 1.08 9.86
C SER A 8 8.55 2.51 9.55
N PRO A 9 7.36 2.67 8.96
CA PRO A 9 6.78 4.00 8.83
C PRO A 9 6.45 4.55 10.22
N ASN A 10 6.64 5.84 10.41
CA ASN A 10 6.12 6.52 11.58
C ASN A 10 4.58 6.54 11.50
N PRO A 11 3.87 6.39 12.64
CA PRO A 11 2.44 6.57 12.66
C PRO A 11 2.08 8.00 12.23
N HIS A 12 1.13 8.12 11.31
CA HIS A 12 0.65 9.39 10.80
C HIS A 12 -0.86 9.46 10.95
N ASN A 13 -1.36 10.64 11.30
CA ASN A 13 -2.78 10.94 11.22
C ASN A 13 -3.13 11.27 9.77
N LYS A 14 -4.17 10.63 9.25
CA LYS A 14 -4.68 10.86 7.90
C LYS A 14 -6.07 11.48 7.97
N ILE A 15 -6.31 12.45 7.12
CA ILE A 15 -7.67 12.92 6.82
C ILE A 15 -8.02 12.46 5.43
N GLY A 16 -9.20 11.84 5.31
CA GLY A 16 -9.69 11.31 4.04
C GLY A 16 -11.15 11.66 3.83
N LEU A 17 -11.49 11.82 2.57
CA LEU A 17 -12.85 11.94 2.08
C LEU A 17 -13.20 10.66 1.32
N TYR A 18 -14.35 10.09 1.66
CA TYR A 18 -14.87 8.90 1.00
C TYR A 18 -16.27 9.21 0.47
N PHE A 19 -16.47 8.91 -0.80
CA PHE A 19 -17.73 9.07 -1.49
C PHE A 19 -18.17 7.73 -2.06
N GLY A 20 -19.39 7.31 -1.77
CA GLY A 20 -19.98 6.09 -2.32
C GLY A 20 -21.36 6.37 -2.90
N TRP A 21 -21.55 5.99 -4.16
CA TRP A 21 -22.85 6.11 -4.83
C TRP A 21 -23.08 4.89 -5.71
N ARG A 22 -24.09 4.09 -5.36
CA ARG A 22 -24.46 2.86 -6.08
C ARG A 22 -23.28 1.92 -6.29
N TRP A 23 -22.62 1.99 -7.44
CA TRP A 23 -21.55 1.13 -7.90
C TRP A 23 -20.18 1.83 -7.97
N ILE A 24 -20.10 3.09 -7.57
CA ILE A 24 -18.89 3.92 -7.57
C ILE A 24 -18.48 4.20 -6.12
N PHE A 25 -17.24 3.94 -5.79
CA PHE A 25 -16.63 4.28 -4.51
C PHE A 25 -15.32 5.03 -4.78
N LEU A 26 -15.21 6.22 -4.22
CA LEU A 26 -14.06 7.09 -4.36
C LEU A 26 -13.52 7.41 -2.98
N GLY A 27 -12.24 7.16 -2.76
CA GLY A 27 -11.51 7.51 -1.55
C GLY A 27 -10.31 8.38 -1.88
N TRP A 28 -10.10 9.40 -1.09
CA TRP A 28 -8.90 10.23 -1.14
C TRP A 28 -8.49 10.60 0.26
N SER A 29 -7.21 10.38 0.60
CA SER A 29 -6.68 10.73 1.91
C SER A 29 -5.27 11.31 1.81
N VAL A 30 -4.94 12.14 2.78
CA VAL A 30 -3.63 12.79 2.92
C VAL A 30 -3.17 12.76 4.36
N ASP A 31 -1.87 12.70 4.56
CA ASP A 31 -1.26 12.83 5.89
C ASP A 31 -1.37 14.29 6.37
N VAL A 32 -1.80 14.47 7.63
CA VAL A 32 -2.06 15.79 8.21
C VAL A 32 -1.10 16.18 9.33
N ASP A 33 -0.30 15.26 9.82
CA ASP A 33 0.65 15.56 10.92
C ASP A 33 1.59 16.71 10.60
N ASP A 34 1.92 16.92 9.33
CA ASP A 34 2.77 18.01 8.87
C ASP A 34 2.06 19.38 8.76
N ILE A 35 0.73 19.42 8.91
CA ILE A 35 -0.02 20.68 8.92
C ILE A 35 0.29 21.46 10.21
N TYR A 36 0.47 20.76 11.31
CA TYR A 36 0.77 21.32 12.62
C TYR A 36 2.28 21.50 12.89
N ARG A 37 3.12 20.70 12.23
CA ARG A 37 4.56 20.85 12.27
C ARG A 37 4.99 21.52 10.97
N LYS A 38 5.61 22.70 11.03
CA LYS A 38 6.14 23.49 9.89
C LYS A 38 7.21 22.73 9.06
N THR A 39 7.02 21.43 8.81
CA THR A 39 7.93 20.58 8.10
C THR A 39 7.67 20.64 6.60
N ASN A 40 8.72 20.61 5.80
CA ASN A 40 8.70 20.82 4.35
C ASN A 40 7.57 20.04 3.65
N ARG A 41 6.72 20.77 2.91
CA ARG A 41 5.57 20.26 2.13
C ARG A 41 5.87 19.16 1.09
N LYS A 42 7.15 18.82 0.88
CA LYS A 42 7.58 17.85 -0.16
C LYS A 42 7.34 16.38 0.21
N ASN A 43 6.93 16.08 1.44
CA ASN A 43 7.02 14.72 2.00
C ASN A 43 5.68 14.14 2.47
N LYS A 44 4.55 14.61 1.93
CA LYS A 44 3.23 14.14 2.34
C LYS A 44 2.86 12.83 1.68
N GLY A 45 2.39 11.89 2.49
CA GLY A 45 1.69 10.70 2.01
C GLY A 45 0.34 11.07 1.41
N THR A 46 -0.02 10.43 0.32
CA THR A 46 -1.30 10.62 -0.37
C THR A 46 -1.81 9.26 -0.84
N GLU A 47 -3.09 9.02 -0.60
CA GLU A 47 -3.76 7.81 -1.08
C GLU A 47 -4.99 8.20 -1.89
N PHE A 48 -5.21 7.47 -2.97
CA PHE A 48 -6.36 7.59 -3.82
C PHE A 48 -6.85 6.20 -4.18
N ASP A 49 -8.13 5.94 -3.99
CA ASP A 49 -8.79 4.68 -4.30
C ASP A 49 -10.07 4.98 -5.10
N LEU A 50 -10.23 4.32 -6.23
CA LEU A 50 -11.45 4.32 -7.03
C LEU A 50 -11.87 2.88 -7.26
N SER A 51 -13.07 2.54 -6.79
CA SER A 51 -13.66 1.22 -6.97
C SER A 51 -14.98 1.32 -7.72
N LEU A 52 -15.11 0.51 -8.76
CA LEU A 52 -16.28 0.41 -9.62
C LEU A 52 -16.79 -1.03 -9.59
N TYR A 53 -17.97 -1.27 -9.03
CA TYR A 53 -18.52 -2.61 -8.86
C TYR A 53 -19.85 -2.77 -9.62
N SER A 54 -19.78 -3.43 -10.76
CA SER A 54 -20.97 -3.89 -11.45
C SER A 54 -21.37 -5.31 -11.04
N SER A 55 -22.46 -5.82 -11.58
CA SER A 55 -22.87 -7.21 -11.35
C SER A 55 -21.87 -8.22 -11.92
N LYS A 56 -21.18 -7.90 -13.02
CA LYS A 56 -20.26 -8.81 -13.74
C LYS A 56 -18.80 -8.52 -13.50
N LEU A 57 -18.46 -7.23 -13.35
CA LEU A 57 -17.08 -6.75 -13.30
C LEU A 57 -16.89 -5.87 -12.09
N GLY A 58 -15.79 -6.07 -11.40
CA GLY A 58 -15.24 -5.13 -10.44
C GLY A 58 -13.92 -4.57 -10.95
N VAL A 59 -13.68 -3.30 -10.68
CA VAL A 59 -12.46 -2.59 -11.04
C VAL A 59 -12.03 -1.77 -9.85
N ASP A 60 -10.80 -1.97 -9.38
CA ASP A 60 -10.18 -1.11 -8.38
C ASP A 60 -8.95 -0.45 -8.98
N ILE A 61 -8.88 0.86 -8.88
CA ILE A 61 -7.72 1.67 -9.25
C ILE A 61 -7.22 2.31 -7.97
N PHE A 62 -5.95 2.16 -7.69
CA PHE A 62 -5.36 2.74 -6.49
C PHE A 62 -4.02 3.42 -6.78
N TYR A 63 -3.77 4.48 -6.05
CA TYR A 63 -2.50 5.18 -6.00
C TYR A 63 -2.15 5.47 -4.55
N ARG A 64 -0.96 5.09 -4.14
CA ARG A 64 -0.45 5.31 -2.79
C ARG A 64 0.97 5.85 -2.87
N ARG A 65 1.17 7.01 -2.28
CA ARG A 65 2.47 7.59 -2.03
C ARG A 65 2.68 7.68 -0.54
N THR A 66 3.75 7.08 -0.05
CA THR A 66 4.14 7.26 1.34
C THR A 66 4.93 8.54 1.49
N GLY A 67 4.77 9.21 2.64
CA GLY A 67 5.73 10.23 3.07
C GLY A 67 7.11 9.60 3.26
N ASN A 68 8.13 10.41 3.43
CA ASN A 68 9.50 9.95 3.70
C ASN A 68 9.85 9.86 5.19
N ASN A 69 8.86 9.82 6.07
CA ASN A 69 9.08 9.77 7.51
C ASN A 69 9.07 8.31 8.02
N TYR A 70 10.24 7.72 8.04
CA TYR A 70 10.47 6.35 8.51
C TYR A 70 11.37 6.34 9.75
N LYS A 71 11.39 5.21 10.44
CA LYS A 71 12.37 4.90 11.48
C LYS A 71 13.13 3.64 11.14
N ILE A 72 14.43 3.69 11.37
CA ILE A 72 15.27 2.50 11.42
C ILE A 72 15.13 1.93 12.82
N HIS A 73 14.62 0.72 12.96
CA HIS A 73 14.42 0.09 14.27
C HIS A 73 15.22 -1.19 14.44
N LYS A 74 15.94 -1.65 13.42
CA LYS A 74 16.78 -2.83 13.51
C LYS A 74 17.91 -2.78 12.50
N ILE A 75 19.13 -2.94 13.02
CA ILE A 75 20.35 -2.97 12.25
C ILE A 75 21.07 -4.27 12.61
N ARG A 76 21.50 -5.06 11.64
CA ARG A 76 22.28 -6.28 11.84
C ARG A 76 23.42 -6.35 10.83
N GLY A 77 24.58 -6.90 11.27
CA GLY A 77 25.74 -7.11 10.41
C GLY A 77 26.56 -5.85 10.12
N PHE A 78 26.32 -4.75 10.83
CA PHE A 78 27.10 -3.51 10.75
C PHE A 78 28.01 -3.35 11.98
N TYR A 79 27.52 -3.69 13.15
CA TYR A 79 28.21 -3.62 14.44
C TYR A 79 27.80 -4.80 15.32
N ASP A 80 28.70 -5.22 16.24
CA ASP A 80 28.44 -6.35 17.14
C ASP A 80 27.55 -5.96 18.32
N GLU A 81 27.49 -4.68 18.69
CA GLU A 81 26.72 -4.16 19.81
C GLU A 81 25.82 -3.00 19.40
N ILE A 82 24.65 -3.31 18.86
CA ILE A 82 23.59 -2.30 18.67
C ILE A 82 22.49 -2.57 19.69
N PRO A 83 22.07 -1.55 20.48
CA PRO A 83 21.00 -1.72 21.45
C PRO A 83 19.74 -2.29 20.82
N SER A 84 19.05 -3.20 21.51
CA SER A 84 17.79 -3.81 21.05
C SER A 84 16.68 -2.77 20.80
N ASN A 85 16.78 -1.60 21.42
CA ASN A 85 15.83 -0.48 21.33
C ASN A 85 16.29 0.61 20.34
N TYR A 86 17.17 0.27 19.39
CA TYR A 86 17.62 1.24 18.40
C TYR A 86 16.43 1.83 17.61
N SER A 87 16.33 3.15 17.58
CA SER A 87 15.31 3.86 16.82
C SER A 87 15.85 5.21 16.36
N GLU A 88 16.05 5.36 15.05
CA GLU A 88 16.54 6.60 14.45
C GLU A 88 15.65 6.99 13.27
N ASN A 89 15.38 8.30 13.13
CA ASN A 89 14.56 8.81 12.05
C ASN A 89 15.32 8.70 10.71
N PHE A 90 14.62 8.28 9.68
CA PHE A 90 15.16 8.14 8.33
C PHE A 90 14.19 8.74 7.32
N ASN A 91 14.64 9.76 6.60
CA ASN A 91 13.81 10.47 5.64
C ASN A 91 14.12 10.13 4.17
N GLY A 92 15.06 9.23 3.95
CA GLY A 92 15.53 8.84 2.61
C GLY A 92 14.69 7.80 1.88
N LEU A 93 13.57 7.29 2.47
CA LEU A 93 12.73 6.28 1.81
C LEU A 93 11.41 6.87 1.35
N LYS A 94 11.11 6.74 0.06
CA LYS A 94 9.81 7.06 -0.54
C LYS A 94 9.31 5.86 -1.32
N VAL A 95 8.02 5.58 -1.20
CA VAL A 95 7.38 4.48 -1.91
C VAL A 95 6.15 5.01 -2.64
N ASP A 96 6.13 4.83 -3.96
CA ASP A 96 4.97 5.09 -4.82
C ASP A 96 4.44 3.75 -5.35
N ILE A 97 3.17 3.50 -5.12
CA ILE A 97 2.48 2.31 -5.61
C ILE A 97 1.26 2.75 -6.40
N LYS A 98 1.12 2.25 -7.61
CA LYS A 98 -0.10 2.42 -8.41
C LYS A 98 -0.51 1.09 -9.01
N GLY A 99 -1.79 0.82 -9.01
CA GLY A 99 -2.28 -0.46 -9.49
C GLY A 99 -3.72 -0.44 -9.96
N LEU A 100 -4.04 -1.53 -10.63
CA LEU A 100 -5.34 -1.84 -11.19
C LEU A 100 -5.66 -3.29 -10.86
N ASN A 101 -6.85 -3.51 -10.30
CA ASN A 101 -7.41 -4.85 -10.13
C ASN A 101 -8.69 -4.96 -10.96
N LEU A 102 -8.84 -6.07 -11.64
CA LEU A 102 -10.02 -6.43 -12.42
C LEU A 102 -10.58 -7.74 -11.90
N TYR A 103 -11.88 -7.82 -11.72
CA TYR A 103 -12.57 -9.03 -11.26
C TYR A 103 -13.73 -9.36 -12.17
N TYR A 104 -13.85 -10.63 -12.54
CA TYR A 104 -14.99 -11.16 -13.28
C TYR A 104 -15.81 -12.10 -12.42
N ILE A 105 -17.11 -11.87 -12.34
CA ILE A 105 -18.06 -12.60 -11.51
C ILE A 105 -18.88 -13.51 -12.43
N PHE A 106 -18.70 -14.83 -12.34
CA PHE A 106 -19.32 -15.79 -13.26
C PHE A 106 -20.82 -15.93 -13.06
N ASN A 107 -21.28 -16.06 -11.81
CA ASN A 107 -22.70 -16.22 -11.50
C ASN A 107 -23.37 -14.88 -11.15
N ASN A 108 -23.13 -13.86 -11.94
CA ASN A 108 -23.59 -12.48 -11.69
C ASN A 108 -25.13 -12.30 -11.67
N ARG A 109 -25.89 -13.27 -12.18
CA ARG A 109 -27.36 -13.22 -12.16
C ARG A 109 -27.97 -13.60 -10.82
N LYS A 110 -27.28 -14.42 -10.02
CA LYS A 110 -27.74 -14.90 -8.72
C LYS A 110 -26.92 -14.35 -7.56
N PHE A 111 -25.64 -14.11 -7.77
CA PHE A 111 -24.70 -13.61 -6.78
C PHE A 111 -24.52 -12.10 -6.94
N SER A 112 -24.73 -11.35 -5.86
CA SER A 112 -24.47 -9.91 -5.81
C SER A 112 -23.10 -9.63 -5.21
N TYR A 113 -22.14 -9.25 -6.05
CA TYR A 113 -20.82 -8.83 -5.60
C TYR A 113 -20.88 -7.60 -4.68
N PRO A 114 -21.67 -6.54 -4.99
CA PRO A 114 -21.82 -5.40 -4.10
C PRO A 114 -22.42 -5.75 -2.72
N ALA A 115 -23.29 -6.76 -2.65
CA ALA A 115 -23.83 -7.21 -1.37
C ALA A 115 -22.76 -7.90 -0.51
N ALA A 116 -21.87 -8.69 -1.14
CA ALA A 116 -20.83 -9.44 -0.45
C ALA A 116 -19.67 -8.55 0.04
N PHE A 117 -19.24 -7.60 -0.77
CA PHE A 117 -17.95 -6.92 -0.57
C PHE A 117 -18.08 -5.43 -0.22
N SER A 118 -19.13 -4.75 -0.64
CA SER A 118 -19.34 -3.33 -0.35
C SER A 118 -20.58 -3.02 0.48
N GLN A 119 -21.42 -4.03 0.78
CA GLN A 119 -22.66 -3.89 1.55
C GLN A 119 -23.60 -2.80 1.01
N SER A 120 -23.47 -2.46 -0.27
CA SER A 120 -24.25 -1.39 -0.92
C SER A 120 -25.59 -1.86 -1.49
N THR A 121 -25.85 -3.17 -1.47
CA THR A 121 -27.12 -3.77 -1.87
C THR A 121 -27.46 -4.97 -1.01
N ASN A 122 -28.72 -5.43 -1.04
CA ASN A 122 -29.15 -6.62 -0.33
C ASN A 122 -29.31 -7.80 -1.29
N GLN A 123 -28.73 -8.93 -0.94
CA GLN A 123 -29.01 -10.20 -1.60
C GLN A 123 -30.18 -10.88 -0.86
N ARG A 124 -31.14 -11.40 -1.62
CA ARG A 124 -32.37 -11.99 -1.05
C ARG A 124 -32.38 -13.52 -1.00
N ARG A 125 -31.39 -14.17 -1.60
CA ARG A 125 -31.28 -15.63 -1.70
C ARG A 125 -29.80 -16.03 -1.58
N ASN A 126 -29.58 -17.17 -0.96
CA ASN A 126 -28.25 -17.76 -0.91
C ASN A 126 -27.72 -18.01 -2.32
N ALA A 127 -26.52 -17.58 -2.59
CA ALA A 127 -25.88 -17.84 -3.88
C ALA A 127 -24.36 -17.79 -3.77
N GLY A 128 -23.71 -18.60 -4.57
CA GLY A 128 -22.27 -18.59 -4.73
C GLY A 128 -21.84 -18.28 -6.16
N THR A 129 -20.59 -17.89 -6.31
CA THR A 129 -19.96 -17.61 -7.59
C THR A 129 -18.48 -17.94 -7.58
N PHE A 130 -17.94 -18.34 -8.72
CA PHE A 130 -16.51 -18.23 -8.97
C PHE A 130 -16.16 -16.80 -9.37
N ILE A 131 -14.98 -16.37 -8.99
CA ILE A 131 -14.43 -15.05 -9.33
C ILE A 131 -13.05 -15.29 -9.93
N ALA A 132 -12.80 -14.73 -11.10
CA ALA A 132 -11.47 -14.63 -11.68
C ALA A 132 -10.99 -13.20 -11.56
N GLY A 133 -9.75 -13.01 -11.17
CA GLY A 133 -9.14 -11.70 -11.00
C GLY A 133 -7.84 -11.58 -11.77
N PHE A 134 -7.56 -10.36 -12.23
CA PHE A 134 -6.27 -9.94 -12.74
C PHE A 134 -5.86 -8.68 -12.03
N SER A 135 -4.62 -8.62 -11.57
CA SER A 135 -4.07 -7.42 -10.96
C SER A 135 -2.72 -7.06 -11.57
N ILE A 136 -2.49 -5.78 -11.75
CA ILE A 136 -1.20 -5.23 -12.13
C ILE A 136 -0.87 -4.05 -11.24
N SER A 137 0.35 -4.02 -10.70
CA SER A 137 0.81 -2.89 -9.88
C SER A 137 2.25 -2.54 -10.21
N LYS A 138 2.53 -1.23 -10.22
CA LYS A 138 3.87 -0.68 -10.37
C LYS A 138 4.32 -0.08 -9.05
N HIS A 139 5.52 -0.46 -8.63
CA HIS A 139 6.15 -0.03 -7.41
C HIS A 139 7.42 0.73 -7.74
N ASN A 140 7.57 1.92 -7.19
CA ASN A 140 8.79 2.71 -7.24
C ASN A 140 9.24 2.95 -5.81
N LEU A 141 10.41 2.46 -5.47
CA LEU A 141 11.11 2.78 -4.23
C LEU A 141 12.26 3.72 -4.56
N ASP A 142 12.25 4.89 -3.98
CA ASP A 142 13.39 5.79 -3.97
C ASP A 142 14.03 5.69 -2.58
N PHE A 143 15.29 5.25 -2.52
CA PHE A 143 16.05 5.03 -1.31
C PHE A 143 17.32 5.87 -1.36
N ASP A 144 17.34 6.94 -0.58
CA ASP A 144 18.49 7.81 -0.46
C ASP A 144 19.36 7.31 0.69
N TYR A 145 20.42 6.58 0.38
CA TYR A 145 21.33 6.04 1.39
C TYR A 145 22.23 7.12 2.02
N GLU A 146 22.35 8.30 1.40
CA GLU A 146 23.10 9.44 1.95
C GLU A 146 22.41 10.05 3.17
N GLU A 147 21.09 9.84 3.30
CA GLU A 147 20.33 10.21 4.51
C GLU A 147 20.50 9.22 5.68
N LEU A 148 21.23 8.13 5.49
CA LEU A 148 21.59 7.22 6.58
C LEU A 148 22.68 7.84 7.47
N PRO A 149 22.75 7.49 8.76
CA PRO A 149 23.87 7.86 9.64
C PRO A 149 25.22 7.45 9.03
N GLU A 150 26.22 8.30 9.15
CA GLU A 150 27.56 8.10 8.56
C GLU A 150 28.16 6.74 8.94
N TYR A 151 28.02 6.34 10.20
CA TYR A 151 28.53 5.05 10.69
C TYR A 151 27.89 3.83 9.99
N ILE A 152 26.67 3.95 9.46
CA ILE A 152 26.02 2.90 8.66
C ILE A 152 26.53 2.97 7.22
N GLN A 153 26.65 4.18 6.66
CA GLN A 153 27.10 4.39 5.27
C GLN A 153 28.52 3.83 5.05
N GLU A 154 29.43 4.05 5.99
CA GLU A 154 30.83 3.59 5.93
C GLU A 154 30.96 2.07 5.85
N LYS A 155 30.10 1.35 6.60
CA LYS A 155 30.12 -0.12 6.67
C LYS A 155 29.15 -0.80 5.70
N MET A 156 28.41 -0.01 4.91
CA MET A 156 27.42 -0.54 3.97
C MET A 156 28.11 -1.21 2.78
N ASN A 157 27.72 -2.45 2.51
CA ASN A 157 28.17 -3.17 1.34
C ASN A 157 27.80 -2.43 0.04
N PRO A 158 28.70 -2.35 -0.95
CA PRO A 158 28.41 -1.67 -2.22
C PRO A 158 27.11 -2.12 -2.92
N GLY A 159 26.75 -3.40 -2.79
CA GLY A 159 25.52 -3.97 -3.31
C GLY A 159 24.23 -3.46 -2.64
N MET A 160 24.32 -2.84 -1.47
CA MET A 160 23.16 -2.22 -0.79
C MET A 160 23.00 -0.73 -1.10
N LYS A 161 23.97 -0.10 -1.76
CA LYS A 161 23.91 1.31 -2.20
C LYS A 161 23.05 1.46 -3.45
N VAL A 162 21.78 1.18 -3.32
CA VAL A 162 20.77 1.25 -4.39
C VAL A 162 19.89 2.46 -4.15
N ASN A 163 19.87 3.39 -5.11
CA ASN A 163 19.10 4.63 -4.96
C ASN A 163 17.64 4.48 -5.43
N LYS A 164 17.39 3.53 -6.31
CA LYS A 164 16.04 3.38 -6.89
C LYS A 164 15.74 1.95 -7.29
N ILE A 165 14.60 1.46 -6.84
CA ILE A 165 14.08 0.15 -7.23
C ILE A 165 12.71 0.35 -7.89
N LYS A 166 12.58 -0.15 -9.12
CA LYS A 166 11.31 -0.15 -9.84
C LYS A 166 10.95 -1.58 -10.23
N TYR A 167 9.75 -1.99 -9.89
CA TYR A 167 9.26 -3.29 -10.33
C TYR A 167 7.76 -3.26 -10.61
N THR A 168 7.32 -4.21 -11.40
CA THR A 168 5.91 -4.39 -11.76
C THR A 168 5.49 -5.80 -11.35
N ASN A 169 4.39 -5.90 -10.62
CA ASN A 169 3.75 -7.17 -10.29
C ASN A 169 2.51 -7.35 -11.17
N ALA A 170 2.34 -8.54 -11.71
CA ALA A 170 1.13 -8.96 -12.39
C ALA A 170 0.69 -10.31 -11.81
N ASN A 171 -0.59 -10.42 -11.43
CA ASN A 171 -1.13 -11.62 -10.80
C ASN A 171 -2.46 -12.00 -11.43
N ILE A 172 -2.71 -13.30 -11.51
CA ILE A 172 -4.01 -13.88 -11.84
C ILE A 172 -4.50 -14.59 -10.59
N SER A 173 -5.76 -14.42 -10.26
CA SER A 173 -6.39 -15.03 -9.09
C SER A 173 -7.69 -15.72 -9.46
N PHE A 174 -7.99 -16.81 -8.76
CA PHE A 174 -9.26 -17.52 -8.83
C PHE A 174 -9.76 -17.76 -7.42
N GLY A 175 -11.04 -17.55 -7.21
CA GLY A 175 -11.66 -17.74 -5.92
C GLY A 175 -13.12 -18.12 -6.02
N TYR A 176 -13.68 -18.51 -4.89
CA TYR A 176 -15.10 -18.79 -4.74
C TYR A 176 -15.66 -17.93 -3.60
N ALA A 177 -16.79 -17.28 -3.84
CA ALA A 177 -17.49 -16.51 -2.84
C ALA A 177 -18.93 -16.99 -2.70
N TYR A 178 -19.46 -16.91 -1.48
CA TYR A 178 -20.83 -17.32 -1.17
C TYR A 178 -21.50 -16.32 -0.24
N ASN A 179 -22.72 -15.89 -0.61
CA ASN A 179 -23.56 -15.05 0.23
C ASN A 179 -24.59 -15.91 0.96
N TRP A 180 -24.55 -15.87 2.27
CA TRP A 180 -25.57 -16.43 3.16
C TRP A 180 -26.61 -15.35 3.45
N VAL A 181 -27.88 -15.68 3.38
CA VAL A 181 -29.01 -14.77 3.64
C VAL A 181 -29.95 -15.38 4.65
#